data_2870b8cf2b77280ae909ab50309d2ded
#
_entry.id   2870b8cf2b77280ae909ab50309d2ded
#
_cell.length_a   1.000
_cell.length_b   1.000
_cell.length_c   1.000
_cell.angle_alpha   90.00
_cell.angle_beta   90.00
_cell.angle_gamma   90.00
#
_symmetry.space_group_name_H-M   'P 1'
#
loop_
_entity.id
_entity.type
_entity.pdbx_description
1 polymer ?
#
loop_
_entity_poly.entity_id
_entity_poly.type
_entity_poly.pdbx_seq_one_letter_code
_entity_poly.pdbx_strand_id
1 'polypeptide(L)'
;MNLLLQKMIFKKIKINKTILKNRVIVSPMCQYSGSKGSPTNWHYQHLGKLALSGAGMMMIESTAVNKTGMITNKDLALYNKTQENKFKELIKFINNISNIPIGIQISHSGRKGSTHVPWIKP
;
A
#
# COMPACT_ATOMS: atom_id res chain seq x y z
N MET A 1 3.20 -11.07 -27.25
CA MET A 1 2.24 -10.06 -26.70
C MET A 1 1.87 -9.09 -27.81
N ASN A 2 0.59 -8.91 -28.11
CA ASN A 2 0.13 -8.11 -29.25
C ASN A 2 0.53 -6.61 -29.08
N LEU A 3 1.13 -6.01 -30.12
CA LEU A 3 1.60 -4.62 -30.13
C LEU A 3 0.49 -3.60 -29.76
N LEU A 4 -0.76 -3.93 -30.08
CA LEU A 4 -1.94 -3.12 -29.75
C LEU A 4 -2.20 -3.12 -28.22
N LEU A 5 -2.02 -4.26 -27.57
CA LEU A 5 -2.19 -4.41 -26.12
C LEU A 5 -1.10 -3.65 -25.35
N GLN A 6 0.16 -3.70 -25.81
CA GLN A 6 1.26 -2.90 -25.26
C GLN A 6 0.98 -1.40 -25.34
N LYS A 7 0.50 -0.93 -26.51
CA LYS A 7 0.11 0.48 -26.68
C LYS A 7 -1.02 0.89 -25.75
N MET A 8 -1.94 0.00 -25.38
CA MET A 8 -3.05 0.29 -24.47
C MET A 8 -2.63 0.37 -22.99
N ILE A 9 -1.75 -0.52 -22.52
CA ILE A 9 -1.29 -0.58 -21.12
C ILE A 9 -0.56 0.73 -20.73
N PHE A 10 0.25 1.27 -21.64
CA PHE A 10 1.04 2.48 -21.38
C PHE A 10 0.33 3.80 -21.71
N LYS A 11 -0.93 3.75 -22.14
CA LYS A 11 -1.74 4.98 -22.33
C LYS A 11 -2.19 5.53 -20.98
N LYS A 12 -2.17 6.87 -20.88
CA LYS A 12 -2.76 7.58 -19.75
C LYS A 12 -4.23 7.17 -19.56
N ILE A 13 -4.68 7.13 -18.32
CA ILE A 13 -6.09 6.94 -17.98
C ILE A 13 -6.48 7.93 -16.87
N LYS A 14 -7.68 8.48 -16.98
CA LYS A 14 -8.27 9.33 -15.94
C LYS A 14 -9.25 8.50 -15.12
N ILE A 15 -9.04 8.45 -13.81
CA ILE A 15 -9.94 7.83 -12.84
C ILE A 15 -10.44 8.95 -11.93
N ASN A 16 -11.69 9.34 -12.10
CA ASN A 16 -12.29 10.51 -11.46
C ASN A 16 -11.41 11.77 -11.72
N LYS A 17 -10.83 12.36 -10.68
CA LYS A 17 -9.96 13.55 -10.77
C LYS A 17 -8.47 13.20 -10.95
N THR A 18 -8.08 11.94 -10.80
CA THR A 18 -6.69 11.49 -10.85
C THR A 18 -6.31 11.02 -12.24
N ILE A 19 -5.21 11.52 -12.79
CA ILE A 19 -4.65 11.09 -14.07
C ILE A 19 -3.48 10.15 -13.77
N LEU A 20 -3.59 8.90 -14.24
CA LEU A 20 -2.51 7.93 -14.19
C LEU A 20 -1.72 7.98 -15.51
N LYS A 21 -0.39 7.95 -15.42
CA LYS A 21 0.50 7.99 -16.59
C LYS A 21 0.44 6.73 -17.47
N ASN A 22 -0.03 5.62 -16.90
CA ASN A 22 -0.28 4.35 -17.57
C ASN A 22 -1.32 3.54 -16.76
N ARG A 23 -1.68 2.35 -17.24
CA ARG A 23 -2.70 1.49 -16.63
C ARG A 23 -2.14 0.39 -15.74
N VAL A 24 -0.88 0.48 -15.36
CA VAL A 24 -0.25 -0.45 -14.42
C VAL A 24 -0.44 0.08 -13.00
N ILE A 25 -1.05 -0.71 -12.15
CA ILE A 25 -1.24 -0.38 -10.72
C ILE A 25 -0.55 -1.45 -9.89
N VAL A 26 0.31 -1.04 -8.97
CA VAL A 26 0.87 -1.95 -7.98
C VAL A 26 -0.22 -2.34 -6.99
N SER A 27 -0.55 -3.62 -6.94
CA SER A 27 -1.59 -4.16 -6.05
C SER A 27 -1.20 -4.01 -4.58
N PRO A 28 -2.18 -3.88 -3.67
CA PRO A 28 -1.93 -3.94 -2.23
C PRO A 28 -1.47 -5.35 -1.84
N MET A 29 -0.35 -5.45 -1.14
CA MET A 29 0.26 -6.73 -0.76
C MET A 29 0.75 -6.65 0.69
N CYS A 30 0.09 -7.37 1.60
CA CYS A 30 0.45 -7.40 3.02
C CYS A 30 1.90 -7.82 3.23
N GLN A 31 2.67 -7.00 3.93
CA GLN A 31 4.07 -7.23 4.25
C GLN A 31 4.26 -7.84 5.64
N TYR A 32 3.25 -7.78 6.49
CA TYR A 32 3.31 -8.23 7.89
C TYR A 32 4.55 -7.71 8.63
N SER A 33 4.92 -6.47 8.37
CA SER A 33 6.15 -5.82 8.87
C SER A 33 5.87 -4.54 9.65
N GLY A 34 4.61 -4.28 9.96
CA GLY A 34 4.17 -3.15 10.78
C GLY A 34 4.57 -3.29 12.25
N SER A 35 4.60 -2.18 12.95
CA SER A 35 4.80 -2.13 14.40
C SER A 35 3.67 -1.35 15.06
N LYS A 36 2.86 -2.04 15.87
CA LYS A 36 1.66 -1.44 16.50
C LYS A 36 0.76 -0.71 15.48
N GLY A 37 0.60 -1.29 14.29
CA GLY A 37 -0.17 -0.73 13.18
C GLY A 37 0.54 0.36 12.37
N SER A 38 1.73 0.78 12.77
CA SER A 38 2.48 1.84 12.09
C SER A 38 3.45 1.29 11.06
N PRO A 39 3.68 2.03 9.95
CA PRO A 39 4.76 1.75 9.01
C PRO A 39 6.12 1.74 9.70
N THR A 40 7.03 0.88 9.22
CA THR A 40 8.42 0.74 9.68
C THR A 40 9.39 1.02 8.53
N ASN A 41 10.69 0.96 8.79
CA ASN A 41 11.73 1.11 7.76
C ASN A 41 11.56 0.13 6.58
N TRP A 42 10.97 -1.05 6.83
CA TRP A 42 10.60 -1.97 5.77
C TRP A 42 9.68 -1.31 4.72
N HIS A 43 8.65 -0.59 5.18
CA HIS A 43 7.68 0.07 4.31
C HIS A 43 8.30 1.23 3.53
N TYR A 44 9.27 1.97 4.12
CA TYR A 44 10.01 3.01 3.40
C TYR A 44 10.80 2.42 2.23
N GLN A 45 11.50 1.30 2.43
CA GLN A 45 12.25 0.64 1.37
C GLN A 45 11.31 0.02 0.33
N HIS A 46 10.32 -0.76 0.77
CA HIS A 46 9.40 -1.50 -0.10
C HIS A 46 8.57 -0.55 -0.97
N LEU A 47 7.86 0.40 -0.35
CA LEU A 47 7.02 1.36 -1.08
C LEU A 47 7.85 2.38 -1.85
N GLY A 48 9.02 2.79 -1.33
CA GLY A 48 9.95 3.65 -2.05
C GLY A 48 10.43 3.01 -3.36
N LYS A 49 10.82 1.74 -3.34
CA LYS A 49 11.17 0.99 -4.55
C LYS A 49 9.99 0.90 -5.54
N LEU A 50 8.80 0.61 -5.04
CA LEU A 50 7.59 0.53 -5.87
C LEU A 50 7.20 1.89 -6.45
N ALA A 51 7.40 2.98 -5.72
CA ALA A 51 7.15 4.33 -6.19
C ALA A 51 8.02 4.71 -7.41
N LEU A 52 9.18 4.11 -7.55
CA LEU A 52 10.12 4.30 -8.66
C LEU A 52 9.94 3.27 -9.80
N SER A 53 9.00 2.34 -9.68
CA SER A 53 8.80 1.23 -10.63
C SER A 53 8.33 1.65 -12.03
N GLY A 54 7.87 2.87 -12.21
CA GLY A 54 7.24 3.32 -13.45
C GLY A 54 5.74 3.02 -13.55
N ALA A 55 5.13 2.37 -12.57
CA ALA A 55 3.68 2.16 -12.51
C ALA A 55 2.90 3.49 -12.49
N GLY A 56 1.66 3.45 -12.95
CA GLY A 56 0.76 4.61 -12.97
C GLY A 56 0.19 4.96 -11.60
N MET A 57 0.11 3.97 -10.69
CA MET A 57 -0.38 4.12 -9.33
C MET A 57 0.17 2.99 -8.45
N MET A 58 0.27 3.20 -7.16
CA MET A 58 0.53 2.12 -6.19
C MET A 58 -0.49 2.14 -5.06
N MET A 59 -0.76 0.94 -4.52
CA MET A 59 -1.65 0.75 -3.38
C MET A 59 -0.85 0.30 -2.16
N ILE A 60 -1.04 1.01 -1.05
CA ILE A 60 -0.56 0.55 0.26
C ILE A 60 -1.40 -0.66 0.66
N GLU A 61 -0.75 -1.62 1.30
CA GLU A 61 -1.35 -2.88 1.77
C GLU A 61 -2.58 -2.69 2.64
N SER A 62 -3.26 -3.79 2.90
CA SER A 62 -4.42 -3.86 3.81
C SER A 62 -4.11 -3.15 5.14
N THR A 63 -4.89 -2.11 5.42
CA THR A 63 -4.70 -1.22 6.57
C THR A 63 -5.97 -1.22 7.40
N ALA A 64 -5.88 -1.74 8.61
CA ALA A 64 -7.02 -1.96 9.47
C ALA A 64 -7.60 -0.64 10.01
N VAL A 65 -8.92 -0.53 10.03
CA VAL A 65 -9.64 0.66 10.53
C VAL A 65 -9.82 0.67 12.05
N ASN A 66 -9.52 -0.44 12.72
CA ASN A 66 -9.49 -0.57 14.18
C ASN A 66 -8.57 -1.72 14.59
N LYS A 67 -8.34 -1.86 15.91
CA LYS A 67 -7.42 -2.89 16.45
C LYS A 67 -7.89 -4.32 16.14
N THR A 68 -9.19 -4.59 16.22
CA THR A 68 -9.76 -5.90 15.96
C THR A 68 -9.86 -6.26 14.49
N GLY A 69 -9.70 -5.27 13.60
CA GLY A 69 -9.68 -5.42 12.15
C GLY A 69 -8.35 -5.89 11.57
N MET A 70 -7.30 -6.00 12.38
CA MET A 70 -5.99 -6.49 11.94
C MET A 70 -6.03 -8.02 11.71
N ILE A 71 -5.39 -8.50 10.65
CA ILE A 71 -5.22 -9.94 10.39
C ILE A 71 -4.21 -10.48 11.40
N THR A 72 -3.07 -9.80 11.53
CA THR A 72 -1.99 -10.15 12.47
C THR A 72 -1.56 -8.93 13.28
N ASN A 73 -0.77 -9.12 14.31
CA ASN A 73 -0.17 -8.03 15.09
C ASN A 73 0.91 -7.23 14.31
N LYS A 74 1.23 -7.64 13.08
CA LYS A 74 2.21 -7.01 12.19
C LYS A 74 1.58 -6.28 11.01
N ASP A 75 0.26 -6.21 10.95
CA ASP A 75 -0.44 -5.43 9.90
C ASP A 75 -0.26 -3.93 10.11
N LEU A 76 -0.49 -3.19 9.03
CA LEU A 76 -0.73 -1.76 9.12
C LEU A 76 -2.15 -1.48 9.61
N ALA A 77 -2.31 -0.36 10.30
CA ALA A 77 -3.60 0.12 10.79
C ALA A 77 -3.63 1.66 10.83
N LEU A 78 -4.82 2.22 10.71
CA LEU A 78 -5.03 3.67 10.69
C LEU A 78 -6.30 4.01 11.49
N TYR A 79 -6.19 3.98 12.82
CA TYR A 79 -7.30 4.29 13.74
C TYR A 79 -6.89 5.21 14.89
N ASN A 80 -5.64 5.69 14.92
CA ASN A 80 -5.18 6.63 15.94
C ASN A 80 -4.17 7.64 15.37
N LYS A 81 -3.90 8.68 16.15
CA LYS A 81 -3.05 9.81 15.76
C LYS A 81 -1.59 9.42 15.52
N THR A 82 -1.06 8.47 16.29
CA THR A 82 0.32 8.00 16.12
C THR A 82 0.49 7.34 14.74
N GLN A 83 -0.43 6.47 14.36
CA GLN A 83 -0.45 5.80 13.06
C GLN A 83 -0.61 6.82 11.93
N GLU A 84 -1.56 7.76 12.07
CA GLU A 84 -1.74 8.85 11.09
C GLU A 84 -0.45 9.63 10.85
N ASN A 85 0.26 10.01 11.90
CA ASN A 85 1.51 10.76 11.79
C ASN A 85 2.58 9.93 11.06
N LYS A 86 2.71 8.63 11.37
CA LYS A 86 3.66 7.73 10.70
C LYS A 86 3.33 7.52 9.22
N PHE A 87 2.05 7.44 8.87
CA PHE A 87 1.64 7.43 7.45
C PHE A 87 1.96 8.76 6.75
N LYS A 88 1.76 9.89 7.41
CA LYS A 88 2.13 11.21 6.85
C LYS A 88 3.64 11.30 6.57
N GLU A 89 4.49 10.83 7.49
CA GLU A 89 5.94 10.75 7.31
C GLU A 89 6.29 9.89 6.09
N LEU A 90 5.71 8.69 5.98
CA LEU A 90 5.92 7.76 4.87
C LEU A 90 5.49 8.37 3.52
N ILE A 91 4.29 8.96 3.47
CA ILE A 91 3.77 9.58 2.24
C ILE A 91 4.65 10.77 1.83
N LYS A 92 5.09 11.59 2.79
CA LYS A 92 6.02 12.70 2.54
C LYS A 92 7.33 12.18 1.94
N PHE A 93 7.90 11.10 2.50
CA PHE A 93 9.09 10.46 1.95
C PHE A 93 8.89 10.03 0.50
N ILE A 94 7.78 9.34 0.20
CA ILE A 94 7.47 8.88 -1.16
C ILE A 94 7.31 10.07 -2.12
N ASN A 95 6.59 11.11 -1.71
CA ASN A 95 6.38 12.30 -2.53
C ASN A 95 7.67 13.09 -2.82
N ASN A 96 8.70 12.94 -1.99
CA ASN A 96 10.01 13.55 -2.25
C ASN A 96 10.79 12.82 -3.36
N ILE A 97 10.47 11.55 -3.65
CA ILE A 97 11.20 10.74 -4.63
C ILE A 97 10.36 10.36 -5.86
N SER A 98 9.04 10.54 -5.80
CA SER A 98 8.14 10.15 -6.90
C SER A 98 6.82 10.92 -6.85
N ASN A 99 6.25 11.17 -8.04
CA ASN A 99 4.91 11.76 -8.20
C ASN A 99 3.84 10.68 -8.43
N ILE A 100 4.11 9.42 -8.07
CA ILE A 100 3.16 8.33 -8.26
C ILE A 100 1.91 8.55 -7.38
N PRO A 101 0.69 8.48 -7.94
CA PRO A 101 -0.52 8.45 -7.13
C PRO A 101 -0.51 7.27 -6.17
N ILE A 102 -0.87 7.55 -4.91
CA ILE A 102 -0.89 6.57 -3.82
C ILE A 102 -2.34 6.32 -3.40
N GLY A 103 -2.74 5.07 -3.37
CA GLY A 103 -3.96 4.60 -2.74
C GLY A 103 -3.65 3.78 -1.49
N ILE A 104 -4.68 3.47 -0.73
CA ILE A 104 -4.61 2.61 0.46
C ILE A 104 -5.77 1.63 0.45
N GLN A 105 -5.52 0.37 0.76
CA GLN A 105 -6.57 -0.62 0.94
C GLN A 105 -7.07 -0.57 2.40
N ILE A 106 -8.19 0.11 2.61
CA ILE A 106 -8.86 0.14 3.92
C ILE A 106 -9.57 -1.19 4.14
N SER A 107 -9.37 -1.81 5.31
CA SER A 107 -9.86 -3.16 5.56
C SER A 107 -10.27 -3.41 7.00
N HIS A 108 -11.05 -4.50 7.15
CA HIS A 108 -11.32 -5.16 8.41
C HIS A 108 -11.30 -6.67 8.16
N SER A 109 -10.43 -7.40 8.86
CA SER A 109 -10.20 -8.84 8.64
C SER A 109 -11.41 -9.73 8.98
N GLY A 110 -12.32 -9.23 9.84
CA GLY A 110 -13.45 -10.01 10.30
C GLY A 110 -13.01 -11.32 10.96
N ARG A 111 -13.62 -12.43 10.59
CA ARG A 111 -13.31 -13.77 11.12
C ARG A 111 -11.89 -14.28 10.82
N LYS A 112 -11.18 -13.63 9.88
CA LYS A 112 -9.79 -13.98 9.53
C LYS A 112 -8.76 -13.22 10.37
N GLY A 113 -9.20 -12.42 11.34
CA GLY A 113 -8.32 -11.65 12.21
C GLY A 113 -7.67 -12.47 13.32
N SER A 114 -6.75 -11.82 14.06
CA SER A 114 -6.05 -12.36 15.22
C SER A 114 -5.27 -13.65 14.94
N THR A 115 -4.68 -13.75 13.75
CA THR A 115 -3.82 -14.87 13.35
C THR A 115 -2.35 -14.54 13.59
N HIS A 116 -1.51 -15.57 13.58
CA HIS A 116 -0.06 -15.40 13.53
C HIS A 116 0.39 -14.94 12.14
N VAL A 117 1.56 -14.30 12.07
CA VAL A 117 2.20 -14.01 10.78
C VAL A 117 2.54 -15.31 10.03
N PRO A 118 2.54 -15.33 8.70
CA PRO A 118 2.64 -16.56 7.91
C PRO A 118 3.91 -17.39 8.14
N TRP A 119 4.98 -16.79 8.65
CA TRP A 119 6.26 -17.46 8.90
C TRP A 119 6.43 -18.00 10.32
N ILE A 120 5.47 -17.79 11.22
CA ILE A 120 5.43 -18.46 12.53
C ILE A 120 4.56 -19.70 12.37
N LYS A 121 5.17 -20.88 12.51
CA LYS A 121 4.40 -22.14 12.60
C LYS A 121 3.68 -22.15 13.95
N PRO A 122 2.41 -22.64 14.00
CA PRO A 122 1.68 -22.82 15.24
C PRO A 122 2.33 -23.87 16.13
#